data_a8ac6923ac9b1bc20f4a1add23bd0f6e
#
_entry.id   a8ac6923ac9b1bc20f4a1add23bd0f6e
#
_cell.length_a   1.000
_cell.length_b   1.000
_cell.length_c   1.000
_cell.angle_alpha   90.00
_cell.angle_beta   90.00
_cell.angle_gamma   90.00
#
_symmetry.space_group_name_H-M   'P 1'
#
loop_
_entity.id
_entity.type
_entity.pdbx_description
1 polymer ?
#
loop_
_entity_poly.entity_id
_entity_poly.type
_entity_poly.pdbx_seq_one_letter_code
_entity_poly.pdbx_strand_id
1 'polypeptide(L)'
;MGRRSWIWCLLFVAAAVSLAAAQRGAEGSPKPADFAGTWSGTWEGGGSSGGFELTLEQPKEGPMTGKVSVTGEPAYQATLKTIAFDGKKMTAKYDFTPDDQAEVSLASTFDGNKCTGTWSLHAKASGDEVASGTWTVTRK
;
A
#
# COMPACT_ATOMS: atom_id res chain seq x y z
N MET A 1 46.33 -36.99 -27.51
CA MET A 1 46.45 -35.61 -27.62
C MET A 1 45.18 -34.86 -27.44
N GLY A 2 44.10 -35.34 -27.84
CA GLY A 2 42.85 -34.60 -27.83
C GLY A 2 42.03 -34.66 -26.58
N ARG A 3 42.68 -34.91 -25.48
CA ARG A 3 41.89 -35.11 -24.31
C ARG A 3 41.54 -33.88 -23.54
N ARG A 4 41.85 -32.74 -23.95
CA ARG A 4 41.50 -31.58 -23.21
C ARG A 4 40.17 -30.99 -23.61
N SER A 5 39.51 -31.45 -24.60
CA SER A 5 38.27 -30.88 -25.07
C SER A 5 37.09 -31.17 -24.19
N TRP A 6 37.19 -32.09 -23.30
CA TRP A 6 36.07 -32.45 -22.45
C TRP A 6 35.90 -31.61 -21.23
N ILE A 7 36.83 -30.79 -20.94
CA ILE A 7 36.73 -29.93 -19.78
C ILE A 7 35.66 -28.85 -19.93
N TRP A 8 35.27 -28.60 -21.11
CA TRP A 8 34.35 -27.50 -21.41
C TRP A 8 32.91 -27.71 -21.00
N CYS A 9 32.52 -28.94 -20.91
CA CYS A 9 31.13 -29.25 -20.66
C CYS A 9 30.64 -28.91 -19.26
N LEU A 10 31.55 -28.73 -18.36
CA LEU A 10 31.16 -28.52 -16.95
C LEU A 10 30.73 -27.11 -16.63
N LEU A 11 31.09 -26.16 -17.46
CA LEU A 11 30.85 -24.77 -17.15
C LEU A 11 29.43 -24.30 -17.43
N PHE A 12 28.73 -24.97 -18.31
CA PHE A 12 27.41 -24.52 -18.70
C PHE A 12 26.33 -24.82 -17.68
N VAL A 13 26.52 -25.84 -16.93
CA VAL A 13 25.46 -26.29 -16.02
C VAL A 13 25.23 -25.32 -14.88
N ALA A 14 26.28 -24.68 -14.43
CA ALA A 14 26.16 -23.79 -13.28
C ALA A 14 25.40 -22.50 -13.57
N ALA A 15 25.51 -22.00 -14.78
CA ALA A 15 24.87 -20.74 -15.13
C ALA A 15 23.35 -20.84 -15.23
N ALA A 16 22.86 -21.96 -15.71
CA ALA A 16 21.43 -22.12 -15.88
C ALA A 16 20.66 -22.19 -14.56
N VAL A 17 21.30 -22.74 -13.56
CA VAL A 17 20.66 -22.88 -12.23
C VAL A 17 20.46 -21.54 -11.58
N SER A 18 21.41 -20.64 -11.75
CA SER A 18 21.31 -19.32 -11.12
C SER A 18 20.15 -18.49 -11.64
N LEU A 19 19.88 -18.59 -12.93
CA LEU A 19 18.80 -17.84 -13.53
C LEU A 19 17.42 -18.30 -13.06
N ALA A 20 17.26 -19.58 -12.88
CA ALA A 20 15.99 -20.12 -12.46
C ALA A 20 15.64 -19.67 -11.02
N ALA A 21 16.62 -19.58 -10.16
CA ALA A 21 16.40 -19.15 -8.79
C ALA A 21 16.00 -17.67 -8.73
N ALA A 22 16.61 -16.83 -9.56
CA ALA A 22 16.30 -15.41 -9.59
C ALA A 22 14.87 -15.14 -10.07
N GLN A 23 14.41 -15.91 -11.04
CA GLN A 23 13.07 -15.74 -11.58
C GLN A 23 11.99 -16.10 -10.56
N ARG A 24 12.21 -17.12 -9.77
CA ARG A 24 11.25 -17.52 -8.77
C ARG A 24 11.06 -16.49 -7.67
N GLY A 25 12.11 -15.77 -7.33
CA GLY A 25 12.02 -14.73 -6.32
C GLY A 25 11.12 -13.57 -6.71
N ALA A 26 11.03 -13.28 -8.02
CA ALA A 26 10.21 -12.18 -8.51
C ALA A 26 8.72 -12.49 -8.56
N GLU A 27 8.35 -13.76 -8.64
CA GLU A 27 6.96 -14.16 -8.82
C GLU A 27 6.11 -14.07 -7.55
N GLY A 28 6.72 -14.00 -6.39
CA GLY A 28 6.00 -14.00 -5.12
C GLY A 28 5.56 -12.63 -4.62
N SER A 29 5.90 -11.55 -5.31
CA SER A 29 5.58 -10.20 -4.84
C SER A 29 4.13 -9.84 -5.12
N PRO A 30 3.39 -9.31 -4.12
CA PRO A 30 2.03 -8.85 -4.37
C PRO A 30 2.02 -7.61 -5.26
N LYS A 31 0.95 -7.46 -6.01
CA LYS A 31 0.76 -6.31 -6.90
C LYS A 31 -0.30 -5.38 -6.31
N PRO A 32 -0.24 -4.07 -6.59
CA PRO A 32 -1.27 -3.16 -6.09
C PRO A 32 -2.69 -3.58 -6.45
N ALA A 33 -2.90 -4.15 -7.64
CA ALA A 33 -4.22 -4.62 -8.06
C ALA A 33 -4.80 -5.70 -7.16
N ASP A 34 -3.96 -6.44 -6.45
CA ASP A 34 -4.41 -7.47 -5.51
C ASP A 34 -5.18 -6.88 -4.32
N PHE A 35 -4.98 -5.61 -4.07
CA PHE A 35 -5.61 -4.90 -2.96
C PHE A 35 -6.80 -4.05 -3.38
N ALA A 36 -7.17 -4.08 -4.66
CA ALA A 36 -8.36 -3.36 -5.13
C ALA A 36 -9.62 -3.93 -4.49
N GLY A 37 -10.60 -3.07 -4.24
CA GLY A 37 -11.86 -3.45 -3.63
C GLY A 37 -12.22 -2.51 -2.49
N THR A 38 -13.26 -2.88 -1.76
CA THR A 38 -13.74 -2.09 -0.63
C THR A 38 -13.31 -2.72 0.68
N TRP A 39 -12.76 -1.90 1.55
CA TRP A 39 -12.27 -2.29 2.86
C TRP A 39 -12.99 -1.45 3.91
N SER A 40 -13.50 -2.07 4.95
CA SER A 40 -14.32 -1.40 5.96
C SER A 40 -13.86 -1.77 7.36
N GLY A 41 -13.86 -0.79 8.24
CA GLY A 41 -13.45 -0.98 9.62
C GLY A 41 -13.59 0.28 10.46
N THR A 42 -12.59 0.55 11.28
CA THR A 42 -12.64 1.65 12.25
C THR A 42 -11.34 2.42 12.28
N TRP A 43 -11.43 3.65 12.79
CA TRP A 43 -10.27 4.48 13.09
C TRP A 43 -10.36 4.99 14.51
N GLU A 44 -9.21 5.34 15.06
CA GLU A 44 -9.16 5.98 16.38
C GLU A 44 -7.93 6.86 16.49
N GLY A 45 -7.98 7.84 17.35
CA GLY A 45 -6.91 8.79 17.59
C GLY A 45 -7.45 10.17 17.85
N GLY A 46 -6.60 11.06 18.39
CA GLY A 46 -7.00 12.42 18.70
C GLY A 46 -8.15 12.53 19.71
N GLY A 47 -8.38 11.52 20.51
CA GLY A 47 -9.49 11.49 21.46
C GLY A 47 -10.82 11.09 20.86
N SER A 48 -10.84 10.64 19.61
CA SER A 48 -12.05 10.27 18.90
C SER A 48 -11.90 8.93 18.23
N SER A 49 -13.02 8.38 17.77
CA SER A 49 -13.04 7.15 16.98
C SER A 49 -14.28 7.13 16.09
N GLY A 50 -14.28 6.25 15.10
CA GLY A 50 -15.41 6.13 14.19
C GLY A 50 -15.20 5.06 13.17
N GLY A 51 -16.05 5.02 12.13
CA GLY A 51 -15.92 4.10 11.03
C GLY A 51 -14.97 4.62 9.96
N PHE A 52 -14.33 3.68 9.28
CA PHE A 52 -13.41 4.00 8.19
C PHE A 52 -13.65 3.03 7.05
N GLU A 53 -13.87 3.57 5.86
CA GLU A 53 -14.02 2.74 4.67
C GLU A 53 -13.04 3.23 3.62
N LEU A 54 -12.29 2.29 3.05
CA LEU A 54 -11.32 2.56 2.01
C LEU A 54 -11.72 1.79 0.77
N THR A 55 -11.85 2.47 -0.35
CA THR A 55 -12.14 1.84 -1.64
C THR A 55 -10.95 2.07 -2.56
N LEU A 56 -10.36 0.99 -3.05
CA LEU A 56 -9.25 1.04 -3.98
C LEU A 56 -9.70 0.47 -5.32
N GLU A 57 -9.43 1.21 -6.39
CA GLU A 57 -9.80 0.81 -7.74
C GLU A 57 -8.57 0.80 -8.64
N GLN A 58 -8.40 -0.29 -9.38
CA GLN A 58 -7.34 -0.40 -10.37
C GLN A 58 -7.99 -0.33 -11.75
N PRO A 59 -7.90 0.83 -12.42
CA PRO A 59 -8.45 0.94 -13.77
C PRO A 59 -7.64 0.10 -14.76
N LYS A 60 -8.21 -0.16 -15.93
CA LYS A 60 -7.51 -0.90 -16.98
C LYS A 60 -6.25 -0.19 -17.43
N GLU A 61 -6.30 1.13 -17.45
CA GLU A 61 -5.17 1.96 -17.81
C GLU A 61 -4.99 3.03 -16.76
N GLY A 62 -3.74 3.31 -16.42
CA GLY A 62 -3.38 4.33 -15.47
C GLY A 62 -3.19 3.82 -14.06
N PRO A 63 -2.87 4.73 -13.15
CA PRO A 63 -2.58 4.37 -11.75
C PRO A 63 -3.83 4.01 -10.96
N MET A 64 -3.62 3.30 -9.87
CA MET A 64 -4.67 2.98 -8.93
C MET A 64 -5.24 4.26 -8.32
N THR A 65 -6.55 4.29 -8.12
CA THR A 65 -7.24 5.39 -7.45
C THR A 65 -7.88 4.88 -6.17
N GLY A 66 -8.20 5.79 -5.26
CA GLY A 66 -8.82 5.41 -4.00
C GLY A 66 -9.65 6.52 -3.41
N LYS A 67 -10.57 6.10 -2.54
CA LYS A 67 -11.46 6.99 -1.81
C LYS A 67 -11.55 6.53 -0.38
N VAL A 68 -11.74 7.48 0.53
CA VAL A 68 -12.01 7.18 1.93
C VAL A 68 -13.33 7.78 2.33
N SER A 69 -14.03 7.08 3.23
CA SER A 69 -15.25 7.57 3.86
C SER A 69 -15.05 7.39 5.35
N VAL A 70 -15.16 8.49 6.07
CA VAL A 70 -14.92 8.52 7.52
C VAL A 70 -16.21 8.91 8.21
N THR A 71 -16.58 8.15 9.21
CA THR A 71 -17.74 8.45 10.07
C THR A 71 -17.27 8.70 11.48
N GLY A 72 -18.14 9.30 12.31
CA GLY A 72 -17.78 9.73 13.65
C GLY A 72 -17.70 11.25 13.67
N GLU A 73 -16.74 11.80 14.38
CA GLU A 73 -16.51 13.24 14.39
C GLU A 73 -15.05 13.55 14.10
N PRO A 74 -14.76 14.16 12.93
CA PRO A 74 -15.72 14.57 11.89
C PRO A 74 -16.10 13.43 10.94
N ALA A 75 -17.27 13.54 10.32
CA ALA A 75 -17.65 12.64 9.22
C ALA A 75 -17.35 13.33 7.89
N TYR A 76 -16.68 12.63 6.98
CA TYR A 76 -16.32 13.22 5.70
C TYR A 76 -15.93 12.15 4.69
N GLN A 77 -15.80 12.56 3.44
CA GLN A 77 -15.29 11.72 2.36
C GLN A 77 -14.20 12.46 1.62
N ALA A 78 -13.24 11.71 1.09
CA ALA A 78 -12.14 12.30 0.34
C ALA A 78 -11.63 11.32 -0.71
N THR A 79 -10.98 11.87 -1.73
CA THR A 79 -10.31 11.09 -2.77
C THR A 79 -8.81 11.12 -2.52
N LEU A 80 -8.15 9.99 -2.61
CA LEU A 80 -6.72 9.90 -2.41
C LEU A 80 -5.98 10.65 -3.52
N LYS A 81 -5.05 11.51 -3.15
CA LYS A 81 -4.22 12.26 -4.09
C LYS A 81 -3.03 11.44 -4.56
N THR A 82 -2.43 10.69 -3.64
CA THR A 82 -1.30 9.85 -3.93
C THR A 82 -1.51 8.49 -3.32
N ILE A 83 -1.05 7.46 -4.01
CA ILE A 83 -1.07 6.08 -3.53
C ILE A 83 0.24 5.45 -3.97
N ALA A 84 0.98 4.85 -3.05
CA ALA A 84 2.20 4.13 -3.37
C ALA A 84 2.20 2.81 -2.62
N PHE A 85 2.69 1.77 -3.29
CA PHE A 85 2.81 0.44 -2.71
C PHE A 85 4.26 -0.01 -2.73
N ASP A 86 4.66 -0.67 -1.65
CA ASP A 86 5.93 -1.35 -1.56
C ASP A 86 5.63 -2.75 -0.98
N GLY A 87 5.42 -3.72 -1.87
CA GLY A 87 4.95 -5.02 -1.48
C GLY A 87 3.57 -4.94 -0.83
N LYS A 88 3.48 -5.31 0.42
CA LYS A 88 2.23 -5.27 1.19
C LYS A 88 1.99 -3.95 1.89
N LYS A 89 2.93 -3.01 1.79
CA LYS A 89 2.80 -1.71 2.45
C LYS A 89 2.24 -0.68 1.51
N MET A 90 1.35 0.14 2.02
CA MET A 90 0.74 1.23 1.27
C MET A 90 0.96 2.55 1.98
N THR A 91 1.29 3.58 1.22
CA THR A 91 1.23 4.97 1.69
C THR A 91 0.30 5.74 0.79
N ALA A 92 -0.46 6.64 1.37
CA ALA A 92 -1.42 7.44 0.62
C ALA A 92 -1.60 8.78 1.31
N LYS A 93 -2.07 9.76 0.55
CA LYS A 93 -2.34 11.10 1.07
C LYS A 93 -3.63 11.63 0.49
N TYR A 94 -4.36 12.41 1.26
CA TYR A 94 -5.54 13.12 0.78
C TYR A 94 -5.74 14.41 1.57
N ASP A 95 -6.45 15.35 0.94
CA ASP A 95 -6.80 16.60 1.62
C ASP A 95 -7.90 16.34 2.62
N PHE A 96 -7.74 16.92 3.80
CA PHE A 96 -8.74 16.81 4.85
C PHE A 96 -9.92 17.71 4.50
N THR A 97 -10.98 17.14 3.95
CA THR A 97 -12.09 17.94 3.40
C THR A 97 -12.80 18.84 4.40
N PRO A 98 -12.91 18.48 5.71
CA PRO A 98 -13.49 19.43 6.67
C PRO A 98 -12.66 20.69 6.88
N ASP A 99 -11.35 20.63 6.60
CA ASP A 99 -10.47 21.78 6.71
C ASP A 99 -9.37 21.66 5.64
N ASP A 100 -9.53 22.40 4.57
CA ASP A 100 -8.64 22.31 3.41
C ASP A 100 -7.21 22.83 3.68
N GLN A 101 -6.96 23.37 4.85
CA GLN A 101 -5.61 23.76 5.29
C GLN A 101 -4.83 22.59 5.86
N ALA A 102 -5.40 21.40 5.89
CA ALA A 102 -4.77 20.21 6.43
C ALA A 102 -4.77 19.06 5.43
N GLU A 103 -3.82 18.15 5.61
CA GLU A 103 -3.65 16.97 4.77
C GLU A 103 -3.48 15.74 5.66
N VAL A 104 -4.09 14.64 5.25
CA VAL A 104 -3.97 13.36 5.96
C VAL A 104 -3.00 12.46 5.22
N SER A 105 -2.08 11.85 5.95
CA SER A 105 -1.18 10.83 5.44
C SER A 105 -1.58 9.48 6.04
N LEU A 106 -1.64 8.47 5.21
CA LEU A 106 -1.93 7.09 5.60
C LEU A 106 -0.72 6.21 5.36
N ALA A 107 -0.45 5.32 6.31
CA ALA A 107 0.55 4.28 6.15
C ALA A 107 -0.05 2.98 6.67
N SER A 108 0.09 1.91 5.91
CA SER A 108 -0.59 0.66 6.27
C SER A 108 0.13 -0.55 5.73
N THR A 109 -0.26 -1.72 6.27
CA THR A 109 0.21 -3.01 5.83
C THR A 109 -1.00 -3.91 5.60
N PHE A 110 -1.04 -4.54 4.43
CA PHE A 110 -2.08 -5.50 4.10
C PHE A 110 -1.62 -6.91 4.50
N ASP A 111 -2.53 -7.65 5.12
CA ASP A 111 -2.29 -9.04 5.51
C ASP A 111 -3.55 -9.84 5.19
N GLY A 112 -3.55 -10.47 4.01
CA GLY A 112 -4.72 -11.19 3.52
C GLY A 112 -5.89 -10.25 3.31
N ASN A 113 -6.98 -10.49 4.01
CA ASN A 113 -8.19 -9.68 3.94
C ASN A 113 -8.25 -8.59 5.01
N LYS A 114 -7.14 -8.31 5.66
CA LYS A 114 -7.06 -7.31 6.71
C LYS A 114 -5.99 -6.28 6.38
N CYS A 115 -6.25 -5.03 6.72
CA CYS A 115 -5.30 -3.94 6.56
C CYS A 115 -5.27 -3.12 7.83
N THR A 116 -4.09 -2.92 8.37
CA THR A 116 -3.90 -2.10 9.57
C THR A 116 -2.91 -1.00 9.27
N GLY A 117 -3.12 0.16 9.87
CA GLY A 117 -2.23 1.27 9.60
C GLY A 117 -2.35 2.39 10.59
N THR A 118 -1.66 3.46 10.25
CA THR A 118 -1.67 4.71 11.02
C THR A 118 -2.12 5.85 10.11
N TRP A 119 -2.62 6.90 10.72
CA TRP A 119 -2.95 8.12 10.02
C TRP A 119 -2.34 9.30 10.77
N SER A 120 -2.05 10.36 10.05
CA SER A 120 -1.59 11.60 10.64
C SER A 120 -2.17 12.78 9.87
N LEU A 121 -2.58 13.79 10.61
CA LEU A 121 -3.13 15.03 10.09
C LEU A 121 -2.08 16.12 10.23
N HIS A 122 -1.73 16.75 9.11
CA HIS A 122 -0.69 17.78 9.07
C HIS A 122 -1.24 19.09 8.55
N ALA A 123 -0.81 20.18 9.14
CA ALA A 123 -1.10 21.51 8.61
C ALA A 123 -0.27 21.72 7.35
N LYS A 124 -0.90 22.12 6.24
CA LYS A 124 -0.21 22.30 4.97
C LYS A 124 0.85 23.40 5.02
N ALA A 125 0.57 24.48 5.72
CA ALA A 125 1.45 25.63 5.76
C ALA A 125 2.78 25.34 6.47
N SER A 126 2.77 24.58 7.54
CA SER A 126 3.96 24.30 8.35
C SER A 126 4.46 22.89 8.23
N GLY A 127 3.61 21.94 7.79
CA GLY A 127 3.93 20.53 7.81
C GLY A 127 3.85 19.89 9.17
N ASP A 128 3.43 20.63 10.20
CA ASP A 128 3.35 20.13 11.56
C ASP A 128 2.21 19.12 11.71
N GLU A 129 2.46 18.06 12.45
CA GLU A 129 1.45 17.07 12.79
C GLU A 129 0.51 17.64 13.85
N VAL A 130 -0.79 17.63 13.56
CA VAL A 130 -1.82 18.18 14.43
C VAL A 130 -2.52 17.07 15.21
N ALA A 131 -2.66 15.91 14.60
CA ALA A 131 -3.29 14.74 15.20
C ALA A 131 -2.80 13.47 14.51
N SER A 132 -2.93 12.35 15.20
CA SER A 132 -2.57 11.05 14.63
C SER A 132 -3.32 9.93 15.34
N GLY A 133 -3.31 8.77 14.75
CA GLY A 133 -3.97 7.61 15.32
C GLY A 133 -3.76 6.37 14.48
N THR A 134 -4.64 5.40 14.66
CA THR A 134 -4.57 4.11 13.96
C THR A 134 -5.88 3.82 13.24
N TRP A 135 -5.84 2.92 12.29
CA TRP A 135 -7.03 2.44 11.60
C TRP A 135 -6.86 0.99 11.21
N THR A 136 -7.98 0.28 11.16
CA THR A 136 -8.02 -1.14 10.80
C THR A 136 -9.24 -1.38 9.93
N VAL A 137 -9.04 -2.04 8.81
CA VAL A 137 -10.14 -2.39 7.90
C VAL A 137 -9.97 -3.83 7.44
N THR A 138 -11.09 -4.42 7.05
CA THR A 138 -11.12 -5.75 6.46
C THR A 138 -11.84 -5.68 5.12
N ARG A 139 -11.49 -6.58 4.22
CA ARG A 139 -12.11 -6.63 2.89
C ARG A 139 -13.58 -7.03 3.02
N LYS A 140 -14.44 -6.28 2.36
CA LYS A 140 -15.86 -6.62 2.27
C LYS A 140 -16.11 -7.79 1.36
#